data_6a6e9388b80a96b04591281254285fb5
#
_entry.id   6a6e9388b80a96b04591281254285fb5
#
_cell.length_a   1.000
_cell.length_b   1.000
_cell.length_c   1.000
_cell.angle_alpha   90.00
_cell.angle_beta   90.00
_cell.angle_gamma   90.00
#
_symmetry.space_group_name_H-M   'P 1'
#
loop_
_entity.id
_entity.type
_entity.pdbx_description
1 polymer ?
#
loop_
_entity_poly.entity_id
_entity_poly.type
_entity_poly.pdbx_seq_one_letter_code
_entity_poly.pdbx_strand_id
1 'polypeptide(L)'
;MKSSRPYLIRALYDWIVDNGCTPHVLIDAHAAGVEVPQQYVKDGQIVLNVSPGAVANLLISNEDISFRGRFGGIATDIRAPVGAVMGIYARENGQGMVFEAEPTPSPPRDDGGSATPPPRRGLRVVK
;
A
#
# COMPACT_ATOMS: atom_id res chain seq x y z
N MET A 1 16.36 -8.77 6.37
CA MET A 1 16.08 -8.25 5.02
C MET A 1 15.04 -7.17 5.09
N LYS A 2 15.12 -6.22 4.19
CA LYS A 2 14.11 -5.18 4.10
C LYS A 2 12.85 -5.72 3.45
N SER A 3 11.75 -5.02 3.68
CA SER A 3 10.48 -5.42 3.10
C SER A 3 10.52 -5.36 1.57
N SER A 4 9.88 -6.32 0.92
CA SER A 4 9.71 -6.30 -0.53
C SER A 4 8.60 -5.36 -0.97
N ARG A 5 7.78 -4.89 -0.02
CA ARG A 5 6.57 -4.14 -0.34
C ARG A 5 6.81 -2.92 -1.24
N PRO A 6 7.78 -2.04 -0.93
CA PRO A 6 7.97 -0.88 -1.81
C PRO A 6 8.40 -1.26 -3.22
N TYR A 7 9.17 -2.35 -3.35
CA TYR A 7 9.57 -2.82 -4.67
C TYR A 7 8.39 -3.34 -5.47
N LEU A 8 7.48 -4.06 -4.79
CA LEU A 8 6.28 -4.58 -5.43
C LEU A 8 5.33 -3.44 -5.81
N ILE A 9 5.18 -2.44 -4.95
CA ILE A 9 4.33 -1.29 -5.25
C ILE A 9 4.84 -0.59 -6.52
N ARG A 10 6.13 -0.33 -6.60
CA ARG A 10 6.71 0.32 -7.77
C ARG A 10 6.50 -0.49 -9.04
N ALA A 11 6.74 -1.80 -8.95
CA ALA A 11 6.60 -2.67 -10.11
C ALA A 11 5.14 -2.74 -10.58
N LEU A 12 4.21 -2.85 -9.64
CA LEU A 12 2.79 -2.92 -9.98
C LEU A 12 2.29 -1.60 -10.52
N TYR A 13 2.77 -0.49 -9.97
CA TYR A 13 2.44 0.83 -10.51
C TYR A 13 2.85 0.92 -11.98
N ASP A 14 4.08 0.57 -12.28
CA ASP A 14 4.58 0.64 -13.65
C ASP A 14 3.80 -0.29 -14.57
N TRP A 15 3.52 -1.49 -14.09
CA TRP A 15 2.77 -2.47 -14.87
C TRP A 15 1.36 -1.99 -15.21
N ILE A 16 0.66 -1.42 -14.22
CA ILE A 16 -0.69 -0.92 -14.42
C ILE A 16 -0.70 0.25 -15.41
N VAL A 17 0.22 1.19 -15.22
CA VAL A 17 0.31 2.37 -16.09
C VAL A 17 0.69 1.95 -17.50
N ASP A 18 1.62 1.01 -17.65
CA ASP A 18 2.06 0.54 -18.97
C ASP A 18 0.92 -0.14 -19.72
N ASN A 19 -0.06 -0.68 -19.01
CA ASN A 19 -1.22 -1.30 -19.64
C ASN A 19 -2.36 -0.32 -19.88
N GLY A 20 -2.12 0.97 -19.72
CA GLY A 20 -3.14 1.99 -19.95
C GLY A 20 -4.22 2.02 -18.88
N CYS A 21 -3.96 1.43 -17.73
CA CYS A 21 -4.94 1.35 -16.65
C CYS A 21 -4.63 2.37 -15.57
N THR A 22 -5.56 2.51 -14.63
CA THR A 22 -5.50 3.54 -13.60
C THR A 22 -5.08 2.89 -12.28
N PRO A 23 -3.88 3.21 -11.76
CA PRO A 23 -3.45 2.63 -10.49
C PRO A 23 -4.17 3.29 -9.31
N HIS A 24 -4.81 2.46 -8.50
CA HIS A 24 -5.42 2.86 -7.24
C HIS A 24 -4.64 2.24 -6.10
N VAL A 25 -4.38 3.04 -5.06
CA VAL A 25 -3.67 2.59 -3.86
C VAL A 25 -4.65 2.60 -2.71
N LEU A 26 -4.71 1.51 -1.97
CA LEU A 26 -5.53 1.39 -0.76
C LEU A 26 -4.61 1.57 0.44
N ILE A 27 -4.94 2.52 1.31
CA ILE A 27 -4.10 2.89 2.45
C ILE A 27 -4.91 2.74 3.73
N ASP A 28 -4.27 2.15 4.75
CA ASP A 28 -4.80 2.13 6.11
C ASP A 28 -4.62 3.52 6.72
N ALA A 29 -5.72 4.24 6.85
CA ALA A 29 -5.69 5.62 7.30
C ALA A 29 -5.41 5.76 8.80
N HIS A 30 -5.51 4.67 9.55
CA HIS A 30 -5.24 4.69 10.99
C HIS A 30 -3.79 4.35 11.31
N ALA A 31 -3.00 3.93 10.33
CA ALA A 31 -1.60 3.60 10.58
C ALA A 31 -0.83 4.86 10.96
N ALA A 32 0.19 4.70 11.79
CA ALA A 32 1.02 5.81 12.21
C ALA A 32 1.75 6.41 11.01
N GLY A 33 1.83 7.73 10.96
CA GLY A 33 2.55 8.44 9.91
C GLY A 33 1.77 8.66 8.62
N VAL A 34 0.50 8.26 8.57
CA VAL A 34 -0.34 8.48 7.40
C VAL A 34 -0.91 9.89 7.44
N GLU A 35 -0.70 10.62 6.35
CA GLU A 35 -1.20 12.00 6.19
C GLU A 35 -2.09 12.03 4.96
N VAL A 36 -3.39 11.93 5.19
CA VAL A 36 -4.40 11.91 4.14
C VAL A 36 -5.59 12.76 4.57
N PRO A 37 -6.41 13.27 3.61
CA PRO A 37 -7.59 14.05 3.99
C PRO A 37 -8.62 13.14 4.64
N GLN A 38 -8.92 13.42 5.90
CA GLN A 38 -9.76 12.55 6.72
C GLN A 38 -11.20 12.48 6.23
N GLN A 39 -11.68 13.51 5.57
CA GLN A 39 -13.06 13.52 5.06
C GLN A 39 -13.28 12.48 3.95
N TYR A 40 -12.23 11.94 3.38
CA TYR A 40 -12.34 10.91 2.34
C TYR A 40 -12.05 9.51 2.87
N VAL A 41 -11.77 9.39 4.16
CA VAL A 41 -11.51 8.10 4.79
C VAL A 41 -12.84 7.40 5.06
N LYS A 42 -12.93 6.11 4.70
CA LYS A 42 -14.10 5.27 4.99
C LYS A 42 -13.63 3.99 5.64
N ASP A 43 -14.23 3.66 6.76
CA ASP A 43 -13.92 2.42 7.49
C ASP A 43 -12.41 2.28 7.77
N GLY A 44 -11.77 3.42 8.09
CA GLY A 44 -10.35 3.40 8.40
C GLY A 44 -9.44 3.27 7.20
N GLN A 45 -9.97 3.37 5.98
CA GLN A 45 -9.21 3.19 4.76
C GLN A 45 -9.47 4.32 3.79
N ILE A 46 -8.53 4.54 2.89
CA ILE A 46 -8.71 5.52 1.82
C ILE A 46 -8.14 4.93 0.53
N VAL A 47 -8.87 5.11 -0.57
CA VAL A 47 -8.43 4.69 -1.90
C VAL A 47 -8.04 5.94 -2.67
N LEU A 48 -6.85 5.93 -3.23
CA LEU A 48 -6.29 7.09 -3.92
C LEU A 48 -5.90 6.72 -5.33
N ASN A 49 -6.30 7.57 -6.28
CA ASN A 49 -5.89 7.44 -7.68
C ASN A 49 -4.51 8.08 -7.81
N VAL A 50 -3.51 7.27 -8.14
CA VAL A 50 -2.13 7.74 -8.24
C VAL A 50 -1.63 7.70 -9.68
N SER A 51 -2.53 7.74 -10.65
CA SER A 51 -2.13 7.77 -12.06
C SER A 51 -1.35 9.05 -12.38
N PRO A 52 -0.48 9.01 -13.40
CA PRO A 52 0.34 10.18 -13.73
C PRO A 52 -0.47 11.45 -14.02
N GLY A 53 -1.68 11.28 -14.55
CA GLY A 53 -2.52 12.44 -14.85
C GLY A 53 -3.30 12.97 -13.65
N ALA A 54 -3.35 12.21 -12.55
CA ALA A 54 -4.16 12.57 -11.40
C ALA A 54 -3.34 13.23 -10.29
N VAL A 55 -2.03 12.95 -10.22
CA VAL A 55 -1.21 13.43 -9.11
C VAL A 55 0.09 14.02 -9.65
N ALA A 56 0.73 14.82 -8.82
CA ALA A 56 2.02 15.41 -9.12
C ALA A 56 3.06 14.93 -8.11
N ASN A 57 4.30 14.85 -8.55
CA ASN A 57 5.45 14.58 -7.67
C ASN A 57 5.33 13.24 -6.95
N LEU A 58 4.80 12.23 -7.63
CA LEU A 58 4.70 10.90 -7.03
C LEU A 58 6.08 10.33 -6.78
N LEU A 59 6.32 9.92 -5.55
CA LEU A 59 7.54 9.24 -5.15
C LEU A 59 7.18 8.03 -4.31
N ILE A 60 7.63 6.86 -4.75
CA ILE A 60 7.46 5.62 -4.00
C ILE A 60 8.86 5.19 -3.56
N SER A 61 9.23 5.63 -2.38
CA SER A 61 10.54 5.28 -1.82
C SER A 61 10.44 3.96 -1.06
N ASN A 62 11.57 3.53 -0.50
CA ASN A 62 11.55 2.31 0.30
C ASN A 62 10.83 2.51 1.64
N GLU A 63 10.64 3.75 2.06
CA GLU A 63 10.03 4.08 3.34
C GLU A 63 8.58 4.51 3.21
N ASP A 64 8.27 5.33 2.20
CA ASP A 64 6.93 5.87 2.10
C ASP A 64 6.56 6.17 0.66
N ILE A 65 5.26 6.42 0.46
CA ILE A 65 4.71 6.93 -0.78
C ILE A 65 4.24 8.35 -0.51
N SER A 66 4.57 9.27 -1.39
CA SER A 66 4.15 10.66 -1.27
C SER A 66 3.81 11.24 -2.63
N PHE A 67 2.87 12.16 -2.64
CA PHE A 67 2.45 12.84 -3.87
C PHE A 67 1.54 14.00 -3.50
N ARG A 68 1.25 14.82 -4.50
CA ARG A 68 0.27 15.89 -4.36
C ARG A 68 -0.93 15.58 -5.26
N GLY A 69 -2.11 15.54 -4.67
CA GLY A 69 -3.34 15.31 -5.39
C GLY A 69 -4.34 16.42 -5.14
N ARG A 70 -5.45 16.38 -5.88
CA ARG A 70 -6.53 17.35 -5.66
C ARG A 70 -7.72 16.66 -5.04
N PHE A 71 -8.22 17.26 -3.98
CA PHE A 71 -9.38 16.75 -3.26
C PHE A 71 -10.35 17.90 -3.11
N GLY A 72 -11.52 17.78 -3.76
CA GLY A 72 -12.48 18.87 -3.77
C GLY A 72 -11.93 20.14 -4.40
N GLY A 73 -11.03 19.99 -5.37
CA GLY A 73 -10.41 21.13 -6.03
C GLY A 73 -9.20 21.72 -5.30
N ILE A 74 -8.85 21.18 -4.13
CA ILE A 74 -7.78 21.72 -3.31
C ILE A 74 -6.55 20.80 -3.41
N ALA A 75 -5.41 21.38 -3.77
CA ALA A 75 -4.15 20.62 -3.83
C ALA A 75 -3.73 20.22 -2.42
N THR A 76 -3.47 18.94 -2.23
CA THR A 76 -3.19 18.37 -0.91
C THR A 76 -1.99 17.45 -1.01
N ASP A 77 -1.07 17.58 -0.07
CA ASP A 77 0.07 16.69 0.02
C ASP A 77 -0.33 15.44 0.79
N ILE A 78 -0.04 14.29 0.18
CA ILE A 78 -0.36 12.98 0.75
C ILE A 78 0.94 12.28 1.06
N ARG A 79 0.96 11.58 2.18
CA ARG A 79 2.11 10.78 2.56
C ARG A 79 1.65 9.59 3.38
N ALA A 80 2.24 8.43 3.12
CA ALA A 80 1.94 7.24 3.90
C ALA A 80 3.16 6.32 3.91
N PRO A 81 3.50 5.75 5.07
CA PRO A 81 4.53 4.71 5.09
C PRO A 81 4.13 3.55 4.20
N VAL A 82 5.10 2.89 3.59
CA VAL A 82 4.78 1.75 2.71
C VAL A 82 4.08 0.63 3.48
N GLY A 83 4.33 0.51 4.78
CA GLY A 83 3.63 -0.48 5.60
C GLY A 83 2.15 -0.21 5.75
N ALA A 84 1.71 1.02 5.51
CA ALA A 84 0.29 1.38 5.56
C ALA A 84 -0.41 1.11 4.23
N VAL A 85 0.33 0.83 3.16
CA VAL A 85 -0.26 0.53 1.86
C VAL A 85 -0.78 -0.89 1.90
N MET A 86 -2.09 -1.05 1.78
CA MET A 86 -2.76 -2.34 1.89
C MET A 86 -2.93 -3.00 0.54
N GLY A 87 -2.79 -2.26 -0.54
CA GLY A 87 -2.90 -2.82 -1.87
C GLY A 87 -2.70 -1.80 -2.95
N ILE A 88 -2.45 -2.29 -4.15
CA ILE A 88 -2.41 -1.48 -5.36
C ILE A 88 -3.04 -2.30 -6.47
N TYR A 89 -3.93 -1.69 -7.24
CA TYR A 89 -4.68 -2.41 -8.26
C TYR A 89 -5.12 -1.47 -9.37
N ALA A 90 -5.43 -2.06 -10.52
CA ALA A 90 -5.99 -1.31 -11.63
C ALA A 90 -7.48 -1.12 -11.41
N ARG A 91 -7.93 0.13 -11.48
CA ARG A 91 -9.35 0.45 -11.28
C ARG A 91 -10.23 -0.31 -12.27
N GLU A 92 -9.76 -0.48 -13.51
CA GLU A 92 -10.56 -1.01 -14.61
C GLU A 92 -10.91 -2.48 -14.44
N ASN A 93 -10.03 -3.26 -13.85
CA ASN A 93 -10.24 -4.71 -13.77
C ASN A 93 -9.88 -5.31 -12.41
N GLY A 94 -9.44 -4.49 -11.47
CA GLY A 94 -9.11 -4.96 -10.12
C GLY A 94 -7.83 -5.78 -10.01
N GLN A 95 -7.07 -5.91 -11.08
CA GLN A 95 -5.84 -6.70 -11.01
C GLN A 95 -4.75 -5.93 -10.29
N GLY A 96 -4.04 -6.63 -9.43
CA GLY A 96 -3.00 -6.04 -8.62
C GLY A 96 -2.70 -6.94 -7.45
N MET A 97 -2.25 -6.34 -6.35
CA MET A 97 -1.95 -7.08 -5.13
C MET A 97 -2.56 -6.41 -3.92
N VAL A 98 -2.99 -7.25 -2.99
CA VAL A 98 -3.35 -6.82 -1.64
C VAL A 98 -2.27 -7.35 -0.71
N PHE A 99 -1.76 -6.50 0.15
CA PHE A 99 -0.70 -6.86 1.07
C PHE A 99 -1.29 -7.10 2.46
N GLU A 100 -0.71 -8.04 3.17
CA GLU A 100 -1.08 -8.22 4.56
C GLU A 100 -0.49 -7.09 5.38
N ALA A 101 -1.16 -6.75 6.48
CA ALA A 101 -0.64 -5.77 7.40
C ALA A 101 0.75 -6.21 7.85
N GLU A 102 1.70 -5.27 7.81
CA GLU A 102 3.03 -5.59 8.29
C GLU A 102 2.96 -5.80 9.78
N PRO A 103 3.59 -6.86 10.29
CA PRO A 103 3.54 -7.06 11.74
C PRO A 103 4.27 -5.93 12.43
N THR A 104 3.66 -5.42 13.48
CA THR A 104 4.37 -4.51 14.34
C THR A 104 5.50 -5.29 14.99
N PRO A 105 6.64 -4.66 15.28
CA PRO A 105 7.67 -5.34 16.02
C PRO A 105 7.10 -5.74 17.38
N SER A 106 6.80 -7.01 17.52
CA SER A 106 6.33 -7.52 18.77
C SER A 106 7.38 -8.44 19.34
N PRO A 107 7.34 -8.71 20.64
CA PRO A 107 8.29 -9.64 21.21
C PRO A 107 8.16 -10.97 20.50
N PRO A 108 9.22 -11.72 20.36
CA PRO A 108 9.13 -13.04 19.77
C PRO A 108 8.15 -13.88 20.55
N ARG A 109 7.26 -14.54 19.81
CA ARG A 109 6.33 -15.42 20.42
C ARG A 109 6.93 -16.76 20.45
N ASP A 110 6.68 -17.34 21.48
CA ASP A 110 7.03 -18.69 21.45
C ASP A 110 5.95 -19.50 20.95
N ASP A 111 5.52 -19.53 20.61
CA ASP A 111 4.79 -20.26 20.00
C ASP A 111 4.78 -20.99 19.27
N GLY A 112 5.13 -21.02 19.95
CA GLY A 112 5.43 -21.58 19.37
C GLY A 112 5.26 -21.92 18.71
N GLY A 113 5.31 -21.67 18.98
CA GLY A 113 5.50 -21.98 18.30
C GLY A 113 5.27 -22.11 17.60
N SER A 114 5.35 -21.99 17.89
CA SER A 114 5.42 -22.10 17.13
C SER A 114 5.16 -22.20 16.27
N ALA A 115 5.17 -22.35 16.64
CA ALA A 115 5.17 -22.43 15.74
C ALA A 115 4.85 -22.53 14.74
N THR A 116 4.81 -22.66 14.87
CA THR A 116 4.79 -22.71 13.83
C THR A 116 4.46 -22.76 12.84
N PRO A 117 4.42 -23.10 12.95
CA PRO A 117 4.35 -23.10 11.85
C PRO A 117 4.07 -23.13 11.01
N PRO A 118 4.02 -23.32 11.16
CA PRO A 118 3.95 -23.28 10.15
C PRO A 118 3.67 -23.28 9.26
N PRO A 119 3.66 -23.50 9.43
CA PRO A 119 3.55 -23.37 8.40
C PRO A 119 3.03 -23.33 7.57
N ARG A 120 2.82 -23.32 7.82
CA ARG A 120 2.51 -23.09 6.90
C ARG A 120 2.23 -22.92 6.04
N ARG A 121 2.10 -23.04 6.39
CA ARG A 121 2.00 -22.64 5.44
C ARG A 121 2.15 -22.30 4.53
N GLY A 122 2.26 -22.30 5.03
CA GLY A 122 2.61 -21.75 4.08
C GLY A 122 2.73 -21.60 3.30
N LEU A 123 2.88 -21.57 3.43
CA LEU A 123 3.17 -21.25 2.51
C LEU A 123 3.12 -21.38 1.71
N ARG A 124 3.13 -21.52 1.92
CA ARG A 124 3.27 -21.39 0.98
C ARG A 124 3.41 -21.07 0.00
N VAL A 125 3.64 -20.87 0.13
CA VAL A 125 4.01 -20.37 -0.88
C VAL A 125 4.00 -20.18 -1.51
N VAL A 126 4.02 -20.15 -1.18
CA VAL A 126 4.15 -19.76 -1.83
C VAL A 126 4.04 -19.49 -2.39
N LYS A 127 3.88 -19.53 -2.01
CA LYS A 127 3.85 -19.08 -2.59
C LYS A 127 3.83 -18.70 -3.07
#